data_f482a3c19384fef14f0bdc67c90d9b81
#
_entry.id   f482a3c19384fef14f0bdc67c90d9b81
#
_cell.length_a   1.000
_cell.length_b   1.000
_cell.length_c   1.000
_cell.angle_alpha   90.00
_cell.angle_beta   90.00
_cell.angle_gamma   90.00
#
_symmetry.space_group_name_H-M   'P 1'
#
loop_
_entity.id
_entity.type
_entity.pdbx_description
1 polymer ?
#
loop_
_entity_poly.entity_id
_entity_poly.type
_entity_poly.pdbx_seq_one_letter_code
_entity_poly.pdbx_strand_id
1 'polypeptide(L)'
;YSLASPVRRLPDTGELKRSALKPIGQPYQATAVDTNRDQIIQATVEPASAEEIADTITVMGGQDWELWIDALSKAGVLAADAKTVAFSYIGTEITWPIYWHGALGKAKEDLDRAAHAIDAALKPGGGQANVAVLKSVVTQASAAIPVMPLYIAIVYRIMKEKGLHEGTIEQLERTFGEHLYAAHPPPADDSNRLRLDDRELRDDVQQACRALWPTVTSENLFELTDYASYKHDFLSLFGFERDDVDYDAEVDPVTPFDVVDLTGE
;
A
#
# COMPACT_ATOMS: atom_id res chain seq x y z
N TYR A 1 -3.35 1.59 -11.32
CA TYR A 1 -3.65 2.77 -10.51
C TYR A 1 -3.16 2.57 -9.08
N SER A 2 -2.39 3.49 -8.58
CA SER A 2 -1.94 3.45 -7.19
C SER A 2 -2.02 4.85 -6.60
N LEU A 3 -2.73 5.01 -5.49
CA LEU A 3 -2.87 6.28 -4.80
C LEU A 3 -2.71 6.08 -3.29
N ALA A 4 -1.59 6.58 -2.78
CA ALA A 4 -1.33 6.74 -1.36
C ALA A 4 -0.79 8.16 -1.18
N SER A 5 -1.68 9.12 -0.94
CA SER A 5 -1.34 10.52 -0.89
C SER A 5 -1.87 11.17 0.39
N PRO A 6 -1.11 12.07 1.02
CA PRO A 6 -1.61 12.86 2.13
C PRO A 6 -2.59 13.96 1.69
N VAL A 7 -2.57 14.33 0.41
CA VAL A 7 -3.37 15.45 -0.10
C VAL A 7 -3.83 15.20 -1.55
N ARG A 8 -4.95 15.80 -1.90
CA ARG A 8 -5.44 15.88 -3.28
C ARG A 8 -6.01 17.27 -3.55
N ARG A 9 -5.63 17.86 -4.67
CA ARG A 9 -6.29 19.07 -5.18
C ARG A 9 -7.40 18.65 -6.13
N LEU A 10 -8.63 19.09 -5.84
CA LEU A 10 -9.78 18.79 -6.67
C LEU A 10 -9.67 19.50 -8.03
N PRO A 11 -9.89 18.79 -9.15
CA PRO A 11 -9.70 19.37 -10.48
C PRO A 11 -10.74 20.41 -10.85
N ASP A 12 -11.93 20.36 -10.28
CA ASP A 12 -13.07 21.25 -10.57
C ASP A 12 -13.04 22.54 -9.74
N THR A 13 -12.68 22.46 -8.46
CA THR A 13 -12.71 23.59 -7.52
C THR A 13 -11.34 24.13 -7.16
N GLY A 14 -10.28 23.36 -7.37
CA GLY A 14 -8.94 23.66 -6.88
C GLY A 14 -8.77 23.54 -5.35
N GLU A 15 -9.80 23.08 -4.63
CA GLU A 15 -9.75 22.86 -3.20
C GLU A 15 -8.75 21.75 -2.83
N LEU A 16 -7.97 21.95 -1.75
CA LEU A 16 -7.02 20.97 -1.25
C LEU A 16 -7.66 20.15 -0.13
N LYS A 17 -7.87 18.85 -0.38
CA LYS A 17 -8.32 17.87 0.60
C LYS A 17 -7.14 17.13 1.22
N ARG A 18 -7.31 16.69 2.48
CA ARG A 18 -6.26 16.01 3.25
C ARG A 18 -6.76 14.68 3.78
N SER A 19 -5.98 13.62 3.58
CA SER A 19 -6.29 12.31 4.18
C SER A 19 -5.81 12.23 5.62
N ALA A 20 -6.47 11.38 6.40
CA ALA A 20 -6.13 11.10 7.79
C ALA A 20 -5.91 9.60 8.01
N LEU A 21 -4.82 9.27 8.71
CA LEU A 21 -4.52 7.89 9.15
C LEU A 21 -4.98 7.74 10.60
N LYS A 22 -6.30 7.65 10.80
CA LYS A 22 -6.95 7.66 12.11
C LYS A 22 -8.00 6.57 12.24
N PRO A 23 -8.18 6.01 13.45
CA PRO A 23 -9.30 5.11 13.74
C PRO A 23 -10.63 5.84 13.66
N ILE A 24 -11.74 5.10 13.64
CA ILE A 24 -13.10 5.65 13.71
C ILE A 24 -13.71 5.29 15.06
N GLY A 25 -14.34 6.26 15.69
CA GLY A 25 -15.14 6.10 16.90
C GLY A 25 -14.37 6.21 18.21
N GLN A 26 -13.31 5.42 18.41
CA GLN A 26 -12.54 5.39 19.65
C GLN A 26 -11.05 5.62 19.40
N PRO A 27 -10.29 6.19 20.35
CA PRO A 27 -8.84 6.27 20.25
C PRO A 27 -8.24 4.87 20.11
N TYR A 28 -7.19 4.76 19.28
CA TYR A 28 -6.44 3.53 19.10
C TYR A 28 -5.10 3.64 19.82
N GLN A 29 -4.83 2.65 20.66
CA GLN A 29 -3.54 2.51 21.34
C GLN A 29 -2.88 1.21 20.91
N ALA A 30 -1.64 1.29 20.50
CA ALA A 30 -0.88 0.12 20.08
C ALA A 30 0.62 0.29 20.29
N THR A 31 1.27 -0.86 20.42
CA THR A 31 2.72 -0.95 20.33
C THR A 31 3.14 -0.60 18.89
N ALA A 32 4.15 0.24 18.77
CA ALA A 32 4.73 0.66 17.50
C ALA A 32 6.25 0.75 17.62
N VAL A 33 6.94 0.99 16.53
CA VAL A 33 8.37 1.27 16.53
C VAL A 33 8.64 2.69 16.07
N ASP A 34 9.43 3.44 16.84
CA ASP A 34 10.05 4.69 16.38
C ASP A 34 11.24 4.31 15.50
N THR A 35 11.07 4.40 14.19
CA THR A 35 12.06 4.00 13.19
C THR A 35 13.30 4.90 13.15
N ASN A 36 13.24 6.11 13.75
CA ASN A 36 14.39 7.00 13.86
C ASN A 36 15.30 6.64 15.03
N ARG A 37 14.74 5.99 16.08
CA ARG A 37 15.46 5.65 17.30
C ARG A 37 15.62 4.14 17.49
N ASP A 38 14.96 3.34 16.66
CA ASP A 38 14.89 1.88 16.74
C ASP A 38 14.33 1.41 18.10
N GLN A 39 13.30 2.09 18.58
CA GLN A 39 12.71 1.86 19.89
C GLN A 39 11.23 1.51 19.79
N ILE A 40 10.82 0.55 20.61
CA ILE A 40 9.41 0.23 20.82
C ILE A 40 8.76 1.33 21.64
N ILE A 41 7.65 1.83 21.17
CA ILE A 41 6.86 2.90 21.79
C ILE A 41 5.40 2.48 21.90
N GLN A 42 4.65 3.16 22.76
CA GLN A 42 3.18 3.10 22.77
C GLN A 42 2.64 4.31 21.99
N ALA A 43 2.01 4.03 20.86
CA ALA A 43 1.36 5.04 20.04
C ALA A 43 -0.10 5.18 20.44
N THR A 44 -0.58 6.42 20.56
CA THR A 44 -2.00 6.74 20.73
C THR A 44 -2.44 7.60 19.55
N VAL A 45 -3.51 7.21 18.88
CA VAL A 45 -4.07 7.92 17.74
C VAL A 45 -5.53 8.25 18.05
N GLU A 46 -5.85 9.54 18.04
CA GLU A 46 -7.21 10.02 18.25
C GLU A 46 -8.12 9.66 17.06
N PRO A 47 -9.44 9.49 17.29
CA PRO A 47 -10.35 9.13 16.22
C PRO A 47 -10.50 10.25 15.18
N ALA A 48 -10.80 9.85 13.94
CA ALA A 48 -11.08 10.78 12.86
C ALA A 48 -12.43 11.47 13.08
N SER A 49 -12.48 12.76 12.76
CA SER A 49 -13.74 13.49 12.62
C SER A 49 -14.50 13.04 11.35
N ALA A 50 -15.78 13.36 11.25
CA ALA A 50 -16.58 13.09 10.07
C ALA A 50 -16.00 13.78 8.81
N GLU A 51 -15.44 14.97 8.95
CA GLU A 51 -14.78 15.73 7.89
C GLU A 51 -13.49 15.01 7.44
N GLU A 52 -12.64 14.59 8.38
CA GLU A 52 -11.40 13.85 8.06
C GLU A 52 -11.70 12.53 7.36
N ILE A 53 -12.79 11.83 7.71
CA ILE A 53 -13.22 10.61 7.00
C ILE A 53 -13.64 10.94 5.57
N ALA A 54 -14.47 11.96 5.37
CA ALA A 54 -14.95 12.38 4.05
C ALA A 54 -13.78 12.85 3.16
N ASP A 55 -12.87 13.63 3.71
CA ASP A 55 -11.68 14.08 3.01
C ASP A 55 -10.75 12.90 2.66
N THR A 56 -10.60 11.92 3.55
CA THR A 56 -9.81 10.71 3.27
C THR A 56 -10.40 9.90 2.12
N ILE A 57 -11.73 9.75 2.06
CA ILE A 57 -12.43 9.13 0.92
C ILE A 57 -12.15 9.92 -0.36
N THR A 58 -12.25 11.25 -0.31
CA THR A 58 -11.98 12.12 -1.46
C THR A 58 -10.54 12.00 -1.96
N VAL A 59 -9.56 11.88 -1.05
CA VAL A 59 -8.13 11.81 -1.41
C VAL A 59 -7.74 10.43 -1.93
N MET A 60 -8.17 9.35 -1.26
CA MET A 60 -7.66 7.99 -1.49
C MET A 60 -8.74 6.98 -1.92
N GLY A 61 -9.96 7.43 -2.18
CA GLY A 61 -11.03 6.60 -2.75
C GLY A 61 -10.90 6.44 -4.26
N GLY A 62 -11.98 5.99 -4.89
CA GLY A 62 -11.98 5.60 -6.29
C GLY A 62 -12.29 6.73 -7.29
N GLN A 63 -12.70 7.91 -6.83
CA GLN A 63 -13.15 8.99 -7.73
C GLN A 63 -12.09 9.39 -8.77
N ASP A 64 -10.83 9.51 -8.35
CA ASP A 64 -9.76 9.89 -9.27
C ASP A 64 -9.53 8.82 -10.35
N TRP A 65 -9.62 7.54 -9.98
CA TRP A 65 -9.55 6.43 -10.92
C TRP A 65 -10.70 6.46 -11.93
N GLU A 66 -11.92 6.74 -11.49
CA GLU A 66 -13.07 6.90 -12.37
C GLU A 66 -12.86 8.07 -13.36
N LEU A 67 -12.33 9.22 -12.89
CA LEU A 67 -12.03 10.37 -13.75
C LEU A 67 -10.98 10.05 -14.82
N TRP A 68 -9.95 9.29 -14.50
CA TRP A 68 -8.95 8.84 -15.46
C TRP A 68 -9.56 7.93 -16.52
N ILE A 69 -10.33 6.92 -16.12
CA ILE A 69 -10.96 5.99 -17.06
C ILE A 69 -11.97 6.71 -17.95
N ASP A 70 -12.77 7.63 -17.40
CA ASP A 70 -13.72 8.44 -18.17
C ASP A 70 -13.00 9.31 -19.20
N ALA A 71 -11.92 9.98 -18.81
CA ALA A 71 -11.13 10.82 -19.73
C ALA A 71 -10.50 10.00 -20.87
N LEU A 72 -9.89 8.85 -20.56
CA LEU A 72 -9.28 7.97 -21.56
C LEU A 72 -10.33 7.36 -22.49
N SER A 73 -11.50 7.00 -21.96
CA SER A 73 -12.62 6.48 -22.74
C SER A 73 -13.16 7.55 -23.72
N LYS A 74 -13.39 8.77 -23.24
CA LYS A 74 -13.84 9.90 -24.07
C LYS A 74 -12.83 10.26 -25.15
N ALA A 75 -11.54 10.13 -24.86
CA ALA A 75 -10.47 10.34 -25.84
C ALA A 75 -10.36 9.20 -26.88
N GLY A 76 -11.06 8.08 -26.67
CA GLY A 76 -11.01 6.92 -27.58
C GLY A 76 -9.66 6.21 -27.63
N VAL A 77 -8.85 6.30 -26.54
CA VAL A 77 -7.49 5.73 -26.48
C VAL A 77 -7.40 4.42 -25.70
N LEU A 78 -8.51 3.95 -25.12
CA LEU A 78 -8.56 2.64 -24.48
C LEU A 78 -8.57 1.53 -25.54
N ALA A 79 -7.67 0.57 -25.39
CA ALA A 79 -7.67 -0.63 -26.22
C ALA A 79 -8.92 -1.49 -25.94
N ALA A 80 -9.30 -2.33 -26.91
CA ALA A 80 -10.18 -3.45 -26.64
C ALA A 80 -9.53 -4.34 -25.57
N ASP A 81 -10.35 -4.96 -24.74
CA ASP A 81 -9.90 -5.81 -23.61
C ASP A 81 -8.98 -5.09 -22.59
N ALA A 82 -9.08 -3.75 -22.50
CA ALA A 82 -8.29 -2.95 -21.56
C ALA A 82 -8.48 -3.45 -20.13
N LYS A 83 -7.38 -3.70 -19.43
CA LYS A 83 -7.39 -4.10 -18.02
C LYS A 83 -6.86 -2.97 -17.17
N THR A 84 -7.58 -2.64 -16.11
CA THR A 84 -7.13 -1.67 -15.12
C THR A 84 -7.21 -2.25 -13.73
N VAL A 85 -6.22 -1.97 -12.90
CA VAL A 85 -6.14 -2.49 -11.54
C VAL A 85 -5.73 -1.39 -10.57
N ALA A 86 -6.40 -1.32 -9.44
CA ALA A 86 -6.00 -0.47 -8.33
C ALA A 86 -5.35 -1.31 -7.23
N PHE A 87 -4.17 -0.92 -6.77
CA PHE A 87 -3.50 -1.58 -5.67
C PHE A 87 -4.08 -1.15 -4.32
N SER A 88 -4.28 -2.11 -3.45
CA SER A 88 -4.86 -1.93 -2.13
C SER A 88 -4.19 -2.82 -1.09
N TYR A 89 -4.48 -2.55 0.16
CA TYR A 89 -4.17 -3.40 1.31
C TYR A 89 -5.37 -3.35 2.27
N ILE A 90 -5.72 -4.48 2.87
CA ILE A 90 -6.81 -4.59 3.85
C ILE A 90 -6.25 -4.72 5.26
N GLY A 91 -5.15 -5.43 5.40
CA GLY A 91 -4.52 -5.71 6.68
C GLY A 91 -5.13 -6.89 7.41
N THR A 92 -4.77 -6.99 8.67
CA THR A 92 -5.09 -8.11 9.56
C THR A 92 -5.66 -7.59 10.88
N GLU A 93 -6.09 -8.48 11.74
CA GLU A 93 -6.64 -8.16 13.07
C GLU A 93 -5.78 -7.17 13.87
N ILE A 94 -4.44 -7.29 13.77
CA ILE A 94 -3.49 -6.40 14.45
C ILE A 94 -3.57 -4.97 13.90
N THR A 95 -3.79 -4.81 12.60
CA THR A 95 -3.74 -3.51 11.92
C THR A 95 -5.14 -2.92 11.63
N TRP A 96 -6.20 -3.72 11.68
CA TRP A 96 -7.55 -3.28 11.32
C TRP A 96 -8.04 -2.03 12.05
N PRO A 97 -7.81 -1.83 13.36
CA PRO A 97 -8.34 -0.65 14.04
C PRO A 97 -7.90 0.68 13.43
N ILE A 98 -6.66 0.74 12.93
CA ILE A 98 -6.13 1.96 12.28
C ILE A 98 -6.18 1.90 10.76
N TYR A 99 -6.40 0.72 10.18
CA TYR A 99 -6.40 0.52 8.72
C TYR A 99 -7.81 0.29 8.20
N TRP A 100 -8.28 -0.97 8.16
CA TRP A 100 -9.57 -1.32 7.54
C TRP A 100 -10.78 -0.74 8.28
N HIS A 101 -10.75 -0.69 9.61
CA HIS A 101 -11.80 -0.08 10.44
C HIS A 101 -11.57 1.42 10.70
N GLY A 102 -10.53 2.01 10.12
CA GLY A 102 -10.23 3.43 10.20
C GLY A 102 -10.75 4.23 8.98
N ALA A 103 -10.41 5.53 8.96
CA ALA A 103 -10.74 6.43 7.84
C ALA A 103 -10.19 5.91 6.50
N LEU A 104 -9.01 5.30 6.51
CA LEU A 104 -8.41 4.69 5.32
C LEU A 104 -9.25 3.55 4.75
N GLY A 105 -9.84 2.70 5.60
CA GLY A 105 -10.74 1.63 5.17
C GLY A 105 -11.97 2.15 4.44
N LYS A 106 -12.52 3.31 4.86
CA LYS A 106 -13.64 3.95 4.14
C LYS A 106 -13.24 4.39 2.73
N ALA A 107 -12.03 4.87 2.55
CA ALA A 107 -11.51 5.16 1.22
C ALA A 107 -11.33 3.87 0.38
N LYS A 108 -10.94 2.75 1.01
CA LYS A 108 -10.82 1.46 0.31
C LYS A 108 -12.19 0.86 -0.06
N GLU A 109 -13.22 1.05 0.75
CA GLU A 109 -14.60 0.71 0.38
C GLU A 109 -15.08 1.51 -0.85
N ASP A 110 -14.73 2.81 -0.93
CA ASP A 110 -15.05 3.62 -2.13
C ASP A 110 -14.21 3.21 -3.35
N LEU A 111 -12.97 2.75 -3.15
CA LEU A 111 -12.15 2.19 -4.22
C LEU A 111 -12.79 0.92 -4.81
N ASP A 112 -13.34 0.04 -3.97
CA ASP A 112 -14.09 -1.15 -4.41
C ASP A 112 -15.35 -0.76 -5.20
N ARG A 113 -16.09 0.25 -4.73
CA ARG A 113 -17.24 0.81 -5.45
C ARG A 113 -16.84 1.29 -6.84
N ALA A 114 -15.74 2.04 -6.94
CA ALA A 114 -15.23 2.55 -8.21
C ALA A 114 -14.79 1.42 -9.14
N ALA A 115 -14.14 0.38 -8.61
CA ALA A 115 -13.76 -0.80 -9.39
C ALA A 115 -14.98 -1.43 -10.07
N HIS A 116 -16.08 -1.62 -9.35
CA HIS A 116 -17.32 -2.14 -9.92
C HIS A 116 -17.92 -1.23 -11.00
N ALA A 117 -17.90 0.10 -10.79
CA ALA A 117 -18.41 1.05 -11.76
C ALA A 117 -17.56 1.06 -13.05
N ILE A 118 -16.23 1.04 -12.90
CA ILE A 118 -15.29 1.00 -14.02
C ILE A 118 -15.39 -0.34 -14.77
N ASP A 119 -15.48 -1.46 -14.06
CA ASP A 119 -15.64 -2.78 -14.66
C ASP A 119 -16.89 -2.83 -15.55
N ALA A 120 -18.02 -2.34 -15.01
CA ALA A 120 -19.27 -2.26 -15.76
C ALA A 120 -19.13 -1.37 -17.03
N ALA A 121 -18.39 -0.28 -16.94
CA ALA A 121 -18.14 0.63 -18.07
C ALA A 121 -17.22 0.02 -19.15
N LEU A 122 -16.21 -0.77 -18.75
CA LEU A 122 -15.26 -1.39 -19.68
C LEU A 122 -15.77 -2.69 -20.29
N LYS A 123 -16.68 -3.40 -19.62
CA LYS A 123 -17.18 -4.71 -20.02
C LYS A 123 -17.72 -4.81 -21.45
N PRO A 124 -18.44 -3.80 -22.01
CA PRO A 124 -18.88 -3.86 -23.41
C PRO A 124 -17.72 -3.95 -24.43
N GLY A 125 -16.53 -3.44 -24.08
CA GLY A 125 -15.32 -3.55 -24.88
C GLY A 125 -14.45 -4.76 -24.56
N GLY A 126 -14.92 -5.69 -23.69
CA GLY A 126 -14.14 -6.84 -23.22
C GLY A 126 -13.16 -6.51 -22.10
N GLY A 127 -13.12 -5.25 -21.64
CA GLY A 127 -12.22 -4.80 -20.59
C GLY A 127 -12.69 -5.20 -19.19
N GLN A 128 -11.81 -4.98 -18.21
CA GLN A 128 -12.09 -5.30 -16.79
C GLN A 128 -11.39 -4.33 -15.84
N ALA A 129 -11.95 -4.18 -14.64
CA ALA A 129 -11.35 -3.43 -13.54
C ALA A 129 -11.41 -4.22 -12.25
N ASN A 130 -10.30 -4.31 -11.53
CA ASN A 130 -10.22 -5.02 -10.26
C ASN A 130 -9.43 -4.21 -9.23
N VAL A 131 -9.69 -4.45 -7.95
CA VAL A 131 -8.78 -4.08 -6.88
C VAL A 131 -7.86 -5.26 -6.60
N ALA A 132 -6.54 -5.05 -6.64
CA ALA A 132 -5.56 -6.05 -6.22
C ALA A 132 -5.17 -5.78 -4.76
N VAL A 133 -5.56 -6.67 -3.87
CA VAL A 133 -5.20 -6.60 -2.45
C VAL A 133 -3.86 -7.29 -2.28
N LEU A 134 -2.82 -6.48 -2.11
CA LEU A 134 -1.47 -6.97 -1.88
C LEU A 134 -1.26 -7.34 -0.41
N LYS A 135 -0.23 -8.13 -0.12
CA LYS A 135 0.27 -8.29 1.25
C LYS A 135 0.91 -6.99 1.76
N SER A 136 1.18 -6.91 3.06
CA SER A 136 1.97 -5.83 3.63
C SER A 136 3.38 -5.79 3.02
N VAL A 137 3.75 -4.63 2.48
CA VAL A 137 5.07 -4.37 1.89
C VAL A 137 5.62 -3.05 2.40
N VAL A 138 6.95 -2.93 2.39
CA VAL A 138 7.63 -1.69 2.76
C VAL A 138 7.43 -0.66 1.67
N THR A 139 6.81 0.45 2.04
CA THR A 139 6.61 1.62 1.18
C THR A 139 6.71 2.89 2.01
N GLN A 140 6.94 4.03 1.38
CA GLN A 140 6.90 5.32 2.07
C GLN A 140 5.54 5.54 2.77
N ALA A 141 4.44 5.11 2.16
CA ALA A 141 3.11 5.25 2.73
C ALA A 141 2.90 4.34 3.95
N SER A 142 3.34 3.07 3.89
CA SER A 142 3.19 2.13 5.02
C SER A 142 4.01 2.56 6.23
N ALA A 143 5.17 3.18 6.03
CA ALA A 143 6.01 3.69 7.12
C ALA A 143 5.35 4.84 7.92
N ALA A 144 4.41 5.57 7.31
CA ALA A 144 3.67 6.63 7.98
C ALA A 144 2.55 6.12 8.91
N ILE A 145 2.19 4.84 8.85
CA ILE A 145 1.13 4.24 9.67
C ILE A 145 1.74 3.67 10.95
N PRO A 146 1.39 4.12 12.15
CA PRO A 146 2.14 3.87 13.39
C PRO A 146 2.49 2.42 13.68
N VAL A 147 1.60 1.47 13.40
CA VAL A 147 1.80 0.05 13.71
C VAL A 147 2.47 -0.74 12.58
N MET A 148 2.45 -0.20 11.35
CA MET A 148 2.87 -0.95 10.16
C MET A 148 4.35 -1.32 10.16
N PRO A 149 5.30 -0.46 10.53
CA PRO A 149 6.71 -0.84 10.55
C PRO A 149 6.99 -2.06 11.44
N LEU A 150 6.43 -2.09 12.64
CA LEU A 150 6.58 -3.23 13.54
C LEU A 150 5.85 -4.48 13.01
N TYR A 151 4.63 -4.31 12.51
CA TYR A 151 3.88 -5.42 11.92
C TYR A 151 4.63 -6.04 10.73
N ILE A 152 5.13 -5.21 9.82
CA ILE A 152 5.91 -5.68 8.66
C ILE A 152 7.16 -6.44 9.11
N ALA A 153 7.90 -5.91 10.08
CA ALA A 153 9.09 -6.58 10.60
C ALA A 153 8.77 -7.97 11.19
N ILE A 154 7.65 -8.09 11.90
CA ILE A 154 7.19 -9.37 12.48
C ILE A 154 6.75 -10.34 11.39
N VAL A 155 5.87 -9.91 10.49
CA VAL A 155 5.33 -10.79 9.45
C VAL A 155 6.40 -11.22 8.45
N TYR A 156 7.38 -10.37 8.14
CA TYR A 156 8.53 -10.72 7.31
C TYR A 156 9.33 -11.87 7.93
N ARG A 157 9.66 -11.79 9.22
CA ARG A 157 10.35 -12.85 9.94
C ARG A 157 9.62 -14.19 9.78
N ILE A 158 8.32 -14.18 10.10
CA ILE A 158 7.50 -15.39 10.10
C ILE A 158 7.33 -15.94 8.67
N MET A 159 7.08 -15.09 7.70
CA MET A 159 6.90 -15.50 6.30
C MET A 159 8.20 -16.02 5.68
N LYS A 160 9.35 -15.42 5.99
CA LYS A 160 10.67 -15.91 5.55
C LYS A 160 10.98 -17.28 6.14
N GLU A 161 10.76 -17.49 7.43
CA GLU A 161 10.94 -18.79 8.09
C GLU A 161 10.05 -19.89 7.49
N LYS A 162 8.88 -19.52 6.97
CA LYS A 162 7.93 -20.46 6.34
C LYS A 162 8.12 -20.58 4.81
N GLY A 163 9.05 -19.84 4.21
CA GLY A 163 9.23 -19.82 2.75
C GLY A 163 8.04 -19.22 1.98
N LEU A 164 7.32 -18.28 2.59
CA LEU A 164 6.12 -17.65 2.05
C LEU A 164 6.33 -16.17 1.69
N HIS A 165 7.51 -15.63 2.02
CA HIS A 165 7.78 -14.20 1.83
C HIS A 165 7.79 -13.83 0.35
N GLU A 166 7.20 -12.69 0.06
CA GLU A 166 7.20 -12.02 -1.25
C GLU A 166 7.48 -10.54 -1.03
N GLY A 167 8.33 -9.96 -1.84
CA GLY A 167 8.52 -8.52 -1.94
C GLY A 167 7.55 -7.87 -2.92
N THR A 168 7.77 -6.61 -3.22
CA THR A 168 6.91 -5.83 -4.12
C THR A 168 6.93 -6.39 -5.55
N ILE A 169 8.09 -6.81 -6.02
CA ILE A 169 8.24 -7.33 -7.40
C ILE A 169 7.50 -8.66 -7.58
N GLU A 170 7.65 -9.59 -6.64
CA GLU A 170 6.96 -10.88 -6.67
C GLU A 170 5.43 -10.71 -6.59
N GLN A 171 4.96 -9.74 -5.79
CA GLN A 171 3.53 -9.40 -5.72
C GLN A 171 3.02 -8.83 -7.05
N LEU A 172 3.79 -8.00 -7.74
CA LEU A 172 3.44 -7.49 -9.06
C LEU A 172 3.47 -8.61 -10.12
N GLU A 173 4.49 -9.47 -10.10
CA GLU A 173 4.56 -10.63 -10.99
C GLU A 173 3.32 -11.52 -10.84
N ARG A 174 2.93 -11.85 -9.61
CA ARG A 174 1.69 -12.60 -9.34
C ARG A 174 0.45 -11.87 -9.84
N THR A 175 0.35 -10.55 -9.61
CA THR A 175 -0.79 -9.77 -10.07
C THR A 175 -0.97 -9.89 -11.58
N PHE A 176 0.10 -9.73 -12.33
CA PHE A 176 0.02 -9.79 -13.79
C PHE A 176 0.01 -11.22 -14.32
N GLY A 177 0.93 -12.06 -13.87
CA GLY A 177 1.13 -13.41 -14.40
C GLY A 177 0.05 -14.40 -13.99
N GLU A 178 -0.38 -14.38 -12.72
CA GLU A 178 -1.33 -15.36 -12.20
C GLU A 178 -2.78 -14.87 -12.26
N HIS A 179 -3.05 -13.57 -12.11
CA HIS A 179 -4.42 -13.05 -12.04
C HIS A 179 -4.88 -12.35 -13.32
N LEU A 180 -4.14 -11.37 -13.83
CA LEU A 180 -4.64 -10.53 -14.93
C LEU A 180 -4.47 -11.18 -16.30
N TYR A 181 -3.39 -11.91 -16.52
CA TYR A 181 -3.04 -12.47 -17.83
C TYR A 181 -2.91 -14.01 -17.86
N ALA A 182 -3.21 -14.68 -16.78
CA ALA A 182 -3.25 -16.14 -16.75
C ALA A 182 -4.39 -16.67 -17.63
N ALA A 183 -4.18 -17.84 -18.23
CA ALA A 183 -5.22 -18.54 -18.96
C ALA A 183 -6.37 -19.00 -18.05
N HIS A 184 -6.06 -19.32 -16.80
CA HIS A 184 -7.02 -19.76 -15.76
C HIS A 184 -6.70 -19.04 -14.45
N PRO A 185 -7.05 -17.75 -14.32
CA PRO A 185 -6.76 -16.99 -13.10
C PRO A 185 -7.54 -17.52 -11.91
N PRO A 186 -7.01 -17.40 -10.69
CA PRO A 186 -7.81 -17.59 -9.47
C PRO A 186 -9.03 -16.68 -9.47
N PRO A 187 -10.17 -17.13 -8.92
CA PRO A 187 -11.36 -16.28 -8.83
C PRO A 187 -11.10 -15.06 -7.93
N ALA A 188 -11.69 -13.94 -8.30
CA ALA A 188 -11.80 -12.80 -7.41
C ALA A 188 -12.69 -13.13 -6.20
N ASP A 189 -12.52 -12.39 -5.10
CA ASP A 189 -13.42 -12.51 -3.95
C ASP A 189 -14.82 -11.92 -4.23
N ASP A 190 -15.73 -12.03 -3.27
CA ASP A 190 -17.12 -11.56 -3.38
C ASP A 190 -17.23 -10.04 -3.66
N SER A 191 -16.16 -9.29 -3.43
CA SER A 191 -16.06 -7.86 -3.74
C SER A 191 -15.29 -7.56 -5.03
N ASN A 192 -15.07 -8.58 -5.87
CA ASN A 192 -14.32 -8.51 -7.13
C ASN A 192 -12.85 -8.10 -6.94
N ARG A 193 -12.22 -8.46 -5.81
CA ARG A 193 -10.82 -8.19 -5.53
C ARG A 193 -9.95 -9.39 -5.89
N LEU A 194 -8.76 -9.11 -6.44
CA LEU A 194 -7.70 -10.11 -6.62
C LEU A 194 -6.93 -10.22 -5.29
N ARG A 195 -6.90 -11.41 -4.69
CA ARG A 195 -6.36 -11.62 -3.34
C ARG A 195 -4.94 -12.16 -3.42
N LEU A 196 -3.96 -11.25 -3.32
CA LEU A 196 -2.54 -11.57 -3.28
C LEU A 196 -1.97 -11.56 -1.85
N ASP A 197 -2.80 -11.23 -0.87
CA ASP A 197 -2.53 -11.28 0.57
C ASP A 197 -2.77 -12.67 1.18
N ASP A 198 -3.11 -13.67 0.37
CA ASP A 198 -3.45 -15.03 0.76
C ASP A 198 -2.38 -15.71 1.63
N ARG A 199 -1.09 -15.50 1.34
CA ARG A 199 0.03 -16.06 2.09
C ARG A 199 0.21 -15.37 3.44
N GLU A 200 0.03 -14.05 3.50
CA GLU A 200 0.04 -13.29 4.74
C GLU A 200 -1.12 -13.68 5.66
N LEU A 201 -2.31 -13.88 5.10
CA LEU A 201 -3.53 -14.19 5.84
C LEU A 201 -3.66 -15.65 6.28
N ARG A 202 -2.70 -16.51 5.99
CA ARG A 202 -2.73 -17.89 6.50
C ARG A 202 -2.86 -17.89 8.02
N ASP A 203 -3.69 -18.75 8.54
CA ASP A 203 -3.95 -18.88 9.98
C ASP A 203 -2.66 -19.09 10.78
N ASP A 204 -1.76 -19.95 10.28
CA ASP A 204 -0.50 -20.25 10.94
C ASP A 204 0.50 -19.08 10.92
N VAL A 205 0.42 -18.19 9.93
CA VAL A 205 1.19 -16.93 9.88
C VAL A 205 0.60 -15.95 10.90
N GLN A 206 -0.70 -15.72 10.86
CA GLN A 206 -1.35 -14.74 11.72
C GLN A 206 -1.35 -15.13 13.20
N GLN A 207 -1.46 -16.42 13.52
CA GLN A 207 -1.30 -16.91 14.91
C GLN A 207 0.12 -16.63 15.42
N ALA A 208 1.14 -16.87 14.61
CA ALA A 208 2.52 -16.58 14.99
C ALA A 208 2.75 -15.06 15.16
N CYS A 209 2.19 -14.21 14.29
CA CYS A 209 2.24 -12.75 14.44
C CYS A 209 1.61 -12.30 15.76
N ARG A 210 0.41 -12.77 16.08
CA ARG A 210 -0.28 -12.43 17.34
C ARG A 210 0.47 -12.90 18.58
N ALA A 211 1.12 -14.06 18.52
CA ALA A 211 1.90 -14.57 19.62
C ALA A 211 3.20 -13.77 19.83
N LEU A 212 3.85 -13.36 18.76
CA LEU A 212 5.12 -12.63 18.81
C LEU A 212 4.92 -11.14 19.18
N TRP A 213 3.86 -10.51 18.68
CA TRP A 213 3.60 -9.08 18.83
C TRP A 213 3.78 -8.54 20.27
N PRO A 214 3.17 -9.12 21.32
CA PRO A 214 3.27 -8.58 22.68
C PRO A 214 4.62 -8.81 23.34
N THR A 215 5.51 -9.61 22.75
CA THR A 215 6.82 -9.97 23.34
C THR A 215 7.96 -9.09 22.84
N VAL A 216 7.72 -8.29 21.80
CA VAL A 216 8.75 -7.44 21.21
C VAL A 216 8.99 -6.20 22.08
N THR A 217 10.25 -5.99 22.44
CA THR A 217 10.77 -4.83 23.18
C THR A 217 11.88 -4.16 22.40
N SER A 218 12.33 -2.99 22.84
CA SER A 218 13.46 -2.31 22.18
C SER A 218 14.74 -3.14 22.19
N GLU A 219 14.96 -3.92 23.27
CA GLU A 219 16.16 -4.74 23.44
C GLU A 219 16.19 -5.95 22.51
N ASN A 220 15.02 -6.52 22.17
CA ASN A 220 14.93 -7.73 21.37
C ASN A 220 14.39 -7.51 19.95
N LEU A 221 14.12 -6.25 19.55
CA LEU A 221 13.52 -5.88 18.25
C LEU A 221 14.24 -6.54 17.07
N PHE A 222 15.55 -6.41 17.00
CA PHE A 222 16.35 -6.98 15.91
C PHE A 222 16.50 -8.50 15.97
N GLU A 223 16.40 -9.09 17.17
CA GLU A 223 16.53 -10.54 17.38
C GLU A 223 15.23 -11.26 17.01
N LEU A 224 14.09 -10.77 17.50
CA LEU A 224 12.80 -11.44 17.35
C LEU A 224 12.07 -11.11 16.07
N THR A 225 12.45 -10.04 15.37
CA THR A 225 11.79 -9.60 14.14
C THR A 225 12.78 -9.47 12.98
N ASP A 226 12.28 -9.23 11.78
CA ASP A 226 13.10 -8.92 10.62
C ASP A 226 13.22 -7.40 10.38
N TYR A 227 13.39 -6.66 11.47
CA TYR A 227 13.45 -5.20 11.43
C TYR A 227 14.66 -4.67 10.64
N ALA A 228 15.77 -5.41 10.61
CA ALA A 228 16.92 -5.08 9.78
C ALA A 228 16.55 -5.06 8.29
N SER A 229 15.87 -6.09 7.79
CA SER A 229 15.37 -6.09 6.40
C SER A 229 14.33 -5.01 6.15
N TYR A 230 13.47 -4.70 7.13
CA TYR A 230 12.53 -3.59 7.00
C TYR A 230 13.27 -2.25 6.75
N LYS A 231 14.33 -1.97 7.53
CA LYS A 231 15.15 -0.75 7.35
C LYS A 231 15.85 -0.74 6.00
N HIS A 232 16.47 -1.86 5.63
CA HIS A 232 17.12 -2.02 4.34
C HIS A 232 16.14 -1.76 3.19
N ASP A 233 14.98 -2.41 3.18
CA ASP A 233 13.96 -2.22 2.14
C ASP A 233 13.49 -0.77 2.09
N PHE A 234 13.29 -0.12 3.26
CA PHE A 234 12.88 1.28 3.31
C PHE A 234 13.93 2.22 2.71
N LEU A 235 15.20 2.05 3.06
CA LEU A 235 16.29 2.87 2.53
C LEU A 235 16.52 2.63 1.03
N SER A 236 16.32 1.38 0.59
CA SER A 236 16.43 1.00 -0.84
C SER A 236 15.37 1.69 -1.72
N LEU A 237 14.21 2.08 -1.17
CA LEU A 237 13.21 2.89 -1.91
C LEU A 237 13.79 4.24 -2.38
N PHE A 238 14.78 4.76 -1.67
CA PHE A 238 15.42 6.04 -1.96
C PHE A 238 16.80 5.88 -2.59
N GLY A 239 17.18 4.66 -2.95
CA GLY A 239 18.45 4.34 -3.59
C GLY A 239 19.64 4.20 -2.64
N PHE A 240 19.38 4.08 -1.32
CA PHE A 240 20.42 3.82 -0.32
C PHE A 240 20.59 2.30 -0.07
N GLU A 241 21.64 1.96 0.68
CA GLU A 241 22.01 0.57 1.05
C GLU A 241 22.17 -0.38 -0.15
N ARG A 242 22.77 0.13 -1.21
CA ARG A 242 23.14 -0.68 -2.36
C ARG A 242 24.56 -1.25 -2.15
N ASP A 243 24.72 -2.53 -2.37
CA ASP A 243 26.01 -3.24 -2.20
C ASP A 243 27.10 -2.75 -3.17
N ASP A 244 26.70 -2.14 -4.29
CA ASP A 244 27.59 -1.66 -5.35
C ASP A 244 27.97 -0.18 -5.21
N VAL A 245 27.56 0.50 -4.12
CA VAL A 245 27.78 1.93 -3.88
C VAL A 245 28.52 2.15 -2.56
N ASP A 246 29.66 2.83 -2.62
CA ASP A 246 30.37 3.35 -1.45
C ASP A 246 29.77 4.72 -1.07
N TYR A 247 28.91 4.76 -0.06
CA TYR A 247 28.25 5.99 0.40
C TYR A 247 29.15 6.90 1.23
N ASP A 248 30.33 6.44 1.66
CA ASP A 248 31.32 7.21 2.39
C ASP A 248 32.38 7.83 1.45
N ALA A 249 32.36 7.48 0.16
CA ALA A 249 33.28 8.03 -0.83
C ALA A 249 33.02 9.53 -1.05
N GLU A 250 34.10 10.31 -1.11
CA GLU A 250 34.02 11.69 -1.57
C GLU A 250 33.64 11.73 -3.06
N VAL A 251 32.54 12.42 -3.39
CA VAL A 251 32.07 12.59 -4.75
C VAL A 251 31.91 14.05 -5.11
N ASP A 252 32.16 14.39 -6.38
CA ASP A 252 31.82 15.71 -6.90
C ASP A 252 30.29 15.83 -6.99
N PRO A 253 29.63 16.73 -6.24
CA PRO A 253 28.22 16.94 -6.30
C PRO A 253 27.73 17.53 -7.63
N VAL A 254 28.67 18.09 -8.44
CA VAL A 254 28.36 18.64 -9.75
C VAL A 254 28.60 17.57 -10.81
N THR A 255 27.59 16.74 -11.05
CA THR A 255 27.65 15.74 -12.12
C THR A 255 27.03 16.34 -13.38
N PRO A 256 27.79 16.51 -14.46
CA PRO A 256 27.23 16.95 -15.73
C PRO A 256 26.32 15.86 -16.29
N PHE A 257 25.12 16.23 -16.69
CA PHE A 257 24.19 15.35 -17.40
C PHE A 257 23.58 16.10 -18.57
N ASP A 258 23.32 15.38 -19.64
CA ASP A 258 22.65 15.94 -20.80
C ASP A 258 21.17 16.15 -20.50
N VAL A 259 20.72 17.39 -20.58
CA VAL A 259 19.28 17.70 -20.48
C VAL A 259 18.65 17.49 -21.85
N VAL A 260 17.73 16.54 -21.93
CA VAL A 260 16.92 16.38 -23.15
C VAL A 260 15.87 17.47 -23.16
N ASP A 261 15.97 18.36 -24.12
CA ASP A 261 14.93 19.36 -24.37
C ASP A 261 13.73 18.69 -25.06
N LEU A 262 12.62 18.60 -24.33
CA LEU A 262 11.37 18.03 -24.82
C LEU A 262 10.50 19.06 -25.54
N THR A 263 10.88 20.34 -25.52
CA THR A 263 10.09 21.42 -26.16
C THR A 263 10.33 21.51 -27.67
N GLY A 264 11.42 20.94 -28.15
CA GLY A 264 11.73 20.84 -29.58
C GLY A 264 12.08 22.20 -30.23
N GLU A 265 12.56 23.19 -29.42
CA GLU A 265 13.15 24.44 -29.93
C GLU A 265 14.65 24.33 -30.12
#